data_852b9f32d00dc7939ec59bfd9b786b2a
#
_entry.id   852b9f32d00dc7939ec59bfd9b786b2a
#
_cell.length_a   1.000
_cell.length_b   1.000
_cell.length_c   1.000
_cell.angle_alpha   90.00
_cell.angle_beta   90.00
_cell.angle_gamma   90.00
#
_symmetry.space_group_name_H-M   'P 1'
#
loop_
_entity.id
_entity.type
_entity.pdbx_description
1 polymer ?
#
loop_
_entity_poly.entity_id
_entity_poly.type
_entity_poly.pdbx_seq_one_letter_code
_entity_poly.pdbx_strand_id
1 'polypeptide(L)'
;MRSKPVALLLADLGIERSHSRPHVSNDNPYSESQFRTLKYRPTFPDRFGSLEDARAFCATFFAWYNTVHRHSGIGLLTPADVHYGRASEITAARSVTLDAAYAAHPERFVRRPPTPPVVPAAVWINPPTTKEMPPQ
;
A
#
# COMPACT_ATOMS: atom_id res chain seq x y z
N MET A 1 -8.55 -1.33 22.43
CA MET A 1 -9.59 -2.29 22.85
C MET A 1 -8.92 -3.49 23.51
N ARG A 2 -9.26 -3.74 24.78
CA ARG A 2 -8.70 -4.86 25.57
C ARG A 2 -9.80 -5.89 25.88
N SER A 3 -10.48 -6.39 24.84
CA SER A 3 -11.46 -7.44 25.03
C SER A 3 -10.76 -8.77 25.29
N LYS A 4 -10.97 -9.37 26.47
CA LYS A 4 -10.42 -10.69 26.80
C LYS A 4 -10.83 -11.78 25.80
N PRO A 5 -12.09 -11.87 25.33
CA PRO A 5 -12.48 -12.87 24.32
C PRO A 5 -11.72 -12.74 23.01
N VAL A 6 -11.51 -11.52 22.52
CA VAL A 6 -10.74 -11.29 21.28
C VAL A 6 -9.27 -11.67 21.48
N ALA A 7 -8.72 -11.42 22.66
CA ALA A 7 -7.34 -11.80 22.96
C ALA A 7 -7.13 -13.31 22.95
N LEU A 8 -8.07 -14.05 23.53
CA LEU A 8 -8.05 -15.52 23.53
C LEU A 8 -8.21 -16.08 22.11
N LEU A 9 -9.18 -15.59 21.34
CA LEU A 9 -9.37 -16.01 19.96
C LEU A 9 -8.11 -15.82 19.09
N LEU A 10 -7.43 -14.68 19.24
CA LEU A 10 -6.19 -14.43 18.49
C LEU A 10 -5.07 -15.38 18.92
N ALA A 11 -4.98 -15.67 20.23
CA ALA A 11 -4.00 -16.62 20.74
C ALA A 11 -4.27 -18.05 20.23
N ASP A 12 -5.53 -18.48 20.20
CA ASP A 12 -5.95 -19.79 19.67
C ASP A 12 -5.65 -19.93 18.17
N LEU A 13 -5.72 -18.82 17.43
CA LEU A 13 -5.38 -18.76 16.00
C LEU A 13 -3.86 -18.59 15.74
N GLY A 14 -3.02 -18.54 16.78
CA GLY A 14 -1.59 -18.30 16.63
C GLY A 14 -1.24 -16.90 16.12
N ILE A 15 -2.14 -15.93 16.28
CA ILE A 15 -1.95 -14.56 15.80
C ILE A 15 -1.33 -13.71 16.91
N GLU A 16 -0.12 -13.23 16.67
CA GLU A 16 0.54 -12.27 17.55
C GLU A 16 -0.03 -10.87 17.36
N ARG A 17 -0.25 -10.16 18.48
CA ARG A 17 -0.77 -8.80 18.46
C ARG A 17 0.36 -7.80 18.56
N SER A 18 0.41 -6.89 17.61
CA SER A 18 1.24 -5.68 17.70
C SER A 18 0.37 -4.48 18.07
N HIS A 19 0.94 -3.55 18.79
CA HIS A 19 0.28 -2.32 19.20
C HIS A 19 1.16 -1.11 18.86
N SER A 20 0.51 0.00 18.46
CA SER A 20 1.19 1.29 18.39
C SER A 20 1.69 1.70 19.77
N ARG A 21 2.84 2.35 19.81
CA ARG A 21 3.38 2.91 21.06
C ARG A 21 2.44 4.00 21.60
N PRO A 22 2.30 4.15 22.90
CA PRO A 22 1.51 5.23 23.47
C PRO A 22 2.01 6.60 22.97
N HIS A 23 1.09 7.47 22.57
CA HIS A 23 1.36 8.83 22.10
C HIS A 23 2.24 8.94 20.84
N VAL A 24 2.42 7.87 20.07
CA VAL A 24 3.16 7.88 18.81
C VAL A 24 2.17 7.72 17.66
N SER A 25 1.78 8.83 17.04
CA SER A 25 0.77 8.86 15.96
C SER A 25 1.26 8.19 14.67
N ASN A 26 2.54 8.25 14.36
CA ASN A 26 3.12 7.73 13.14
C ASN A 26 3.45 6.22 13.18
N ASP A 27 3.00 5.50 14.20
CA ASP A 27 3.14 4.03 14.24
C ASP A 27 2.09 3.30 13.38
N ASN A 28 1.12 4.03 12.79
CA ASN A 28 0.09 3.45 11.93
C ASN A 28 -0.13 4.23 10.62
N PRO A 29 0.93 4.63 9.89
CA PRO A 29 0.82 5.52 8.73
C PRO A 29 0.08 4.89 7.55
N TYR A 30 0.14 3.56 7.40
CA TYR A 30 -0.51 2.87 6.28
C TYR A 30 -2.02 2.83 6.40
N SER A 31 -2.56 2.53 7.58
CA SER A 31 -4.01 2.60 7.81
C SER A 31 -4.54 4.01 7.68
N GLU A 32 -3.81 5.00 8.19
CA GLU A 32 -4.19 6.42 8.06
C GLU A 32 -4.20 6.85 6.59
N SER A 33 -3.20 6.46 5.80
CA SER A 33 -3.14 6.74 4.37
C SER A 33 -4.30 6.06 3.61
N GLN A 34 -4.63 4.82 3.95
CA GLN A 34 -5.75 4.11 3.34
C GLN A 34 -7.09 4.77 3.68
N PHE A 35 -7.31 5.13 4.95
CA PHE A 35 -8.52 5.86 5.36
C PHE A 35 -8.61 7.22 4.70
N ARG A 36 -7.50 7.90 4.51
CA ARG A 36 -7.46 9.16 3.77
C ARG A 36 -7.90 8.95 2.32
N THR A 37 -7.35 7.94 1.64
CA THR A 37 -7.74 7.60 0.26
C THR A 37 -9.22 7.26 0.15
N LEU A 38 -9.80 6.58 1.15
CA LEU A 38 -11.23 6.28 1.20
C LEU A 38 -12.08 7.54 1.37
N LYS A 39 -11.76 8.36 2.39
CA LYS A 39 -12.59 9.51 2.80
C LYS A 39 -12.55 10.68 1.83
N TYR A 40 -11.43 10.88 1.14
CA TYR A 40 -11.26 12.01 0.22
C TYR A 40 -11.60 11.68 -1.24
N ARG A 41 -12.20 10.53 -1.50
CA ARG A 41 -12.75 10.26 -2.82
C ARG A 41 -13.96 11.17 -3.08
N PRO A 42 -14.10 11.70 -4.30
CA PRO A 42 -15.28 12.49 -4.67
C PRO A 42 -16.62 11.75 -4.52
N THR A 43 -16.57 10.41 -4.56
CA THR A 43 -17.76 9.54 -4.39
C THR A 43 -18.04 9.16 -2.94
N PHE A 44 -17.22 9.58 -1.98
CA PHE A 44 -17.46 9.27 -0.57
C PHE A 44 -18.67 10.10 -0.08
N PRO A 45 -19.73 9.46 0.44
CA PRO A 45 -20.91 10.19 0.86
C PRO A 45 -20.69 10.92 2.18
N ASP A 46 -21.35 12.06 2.35
CA ASP A 46 -21.37 12.78 3.64
C ASP A 46 -21.97 11.91 4.75
N ARG A 47 -22.95 11.09 4.39
CA ARG A 47 -23.64 10.19 5.31
C ARG A 47 -24.11 8.93 4.56
N PHE A 48 -23.96 7.76 5.19
CA PHE A 48 -24.57 6.51 4.74
C PHE A 48 -26.00 6.40 5.24
N GLY A 49 -26.90 5.89 4.41
CA GLY A 49 -28.30 5.68 4.78
C GLY A 49 -28.49 4.50 5.74
N SER A 50 -27.64 3.47 5.59
CA SER A 50 -27.67 2.27 6.42
C SER A 50 -26.27 1.66 6.57
N LEU A 51 -26.16 0.62 7.42
CA LEU A 51 -24.96 -0.19 7.53
C LEU A 51 -24.69 -0.99 6.24
N GLU A 52 -25.75 -1.42 5.58
CA GLU A 52 -25.70 -2.15 4.31
C GLU A 52 -25.14 -1.27 3.20
N ASP A 53 -25.55 -0.01 3.12
CA ASP A 53 -25.00 0.97 2.17
C ASP A 53 -23.50 1.19 2.42
N ALA A 54 -23.11 1.33 3.67
CA ALA A 54 -21.70 1.49 4.02
C ALA A 54 -20.86 0.25 3.62
N ARG A 55 -21.40 -0.95 3.82
CA ARG A 55 -20.75 -2.20 3.40
C ARG A 55 -20.63 -2.31 1.89
N ALA A 56 -21.69 -2.00 1.15
CA ALA A 56 -21.69 -2.03 -0.30
C ALA A 56 -20.66 -1.02 -0.88
N PHE A 57 -20.64 0.19 -0.33
CA PHE A 57 -19.64 1.19 -0.69
C PHE A 57 -18.21 0.70 -0.43
N CYS A 58 -17.94 0.16 0.76
CA CYS A 58 -16.62 -0.37 1.13
C CYS A 58 -16.22 -1.55 0.22
N ALA A 59 -17.14 -2.46 -0.11
CA ALA A 59 -16.86 -3.58 -1.02
C ALA A 59 -16.41 -3.08 -2.39
N THR A 60 -17.12 -2.11 -2.96
CA THR A 60 -16.77 -1.47 -4.23
C THR A 60 -15.43 -0.72 -4.13
N PHE A 61 -15.23 0.03 -3.04
CA PHE A 61 -13.98 0.74 -2.82
C PHE A 61 -12.79 -0.21 -2.75
N PHE A 62 -12.86 -1.27 -1.95
CA PHE A 62 -11.73 -2.19 -1.79
C PHE A 62 -11.46 -3.03 -3.04
N ALA A 63 -12.48 -3.37 -3.82
CA ALA A 63 -12.29 -3.98 -5.12
C ALA A 63 -11.45 -3.07 -6.04
N TRP A 64 -11.86 -1.81 -6.17
CA TRP A 64 -11.11 -0.81 -6.93
C TRP A 64 -9.70 -0.56 -6.36
N TYR A 65 -9.58 -0.39 -5.03
CA TYR A 65 -8.31 -0.12 -4.35
C TYR A 65 -7.28 -1.23 -4.60
N ASN A 66 -7.73 -2.48 -4.55
CA ASN A 66 -6.84 -3.61 -4.71
C ASN A 66 -6.47 -3.91 -6.17
N THR A 67 -7.34 -3.61 -7.14
CA THR A 67 -7.16 -4.05 -8.53
C THR A 67 -6.88 -2.93 -9.52
N VAL A 68 -7.22 -1.68 -9.20
CA VAL A 68 -7.13 -0.55 -10.14
C VAL A 68 -6.24 0.57 -9.61
N HIS A 69 -6.36 0.91 -8.32
CA HIS A 69 -5.60 2.01 -7.71
C HIS A 69 -4.10 1.69 -7.65
N ARG A 70 -3.30 2.59 -8.24
CA ARG A 70 -1.84 2.43 -8.30
C ARG A 70 -1.18 3.21 -7.18
N HIS A 71 -0.31 2.53 -6.44
CA HIS A 71 0.37 3.09 -5.28
C HIS A 71 1.81 3.48 -5.60
N SER A 72 2.18 4.73 -5.35
CA SER A 72 3.56 5.20 -5.55
C SER A 72 4.57 4.44 -4.67
N GLY A 73 4.18 4.09 -3.45
CA GLY A 73 5.01 3.35 -2.49
C GLY A 73 5.34 1.90 -2.89
N ILE A 74 4.65 1.34 -3.88
CA ILE A 74 4.90 0.00 -4.43
C ILE A 74 5.17 0.05 -5.95
N GLY A 75 5.86 1.09 -6.42
CA GLY A 75 6.26 1.19 -7.81
C GLY A 75 5.10 1.42 -8.79
N LEU A 76 4.05 2.14 -8.39
CA LEU A 76 2.85 2.36 -9.20
C LEU A 76 2.17 1.05 -9.65
N LEU A 77 2.28 0.01 -8.84
CA LEU A 77 1.53 -1.24 -8.98
C LEU A 77 0.24 -1.17 -8.17
N THR A 78 -0.67 -2.11 -8.42
CA THR A 78 -1.83 -2.33 -7.56
C THR A 78 -1.46 -3.31 -6.43
N PRO A 79 -2.15 -3.30 -5.28
CA PRO A 79 -1.95 -4.30 -4.23
C PRO A 79 -2.07 -5.74 -4.76
N ALA A 80 -3.02 -6.00 -5.66
CA ALA A 80 -3.20 -7.31 -6.28
C ALA A 80 -2.00 -7.73 -7.15
N ASP A 81 -1.35 -6.80 -7.86
CA ASP A 81 -0.18 -7.12 -8.67
C ASP A 81 0.99 -7.59 -7.80
N VAL A 82 1.17 -6.95 -6.64
CA VAL A 82 2.23 -7.34 -5.69
C VAL A 82 1.87 -8.64 -4.99
N HIS A 83 0.64 -8.75 -4.48
CA HIS A 83 0.17 -9.92 -3.74
C HIS A 83 0.25 -11.22 -4.56
N TYR A 84 -0.09 -11.16 -5.84
CA TYR A 84 -0.05 -12.33 -6.74
C TYR A 84 1.28 -12.48 -7.49
N GLY A 85 2.35 -11.77 -7.09
CA GLY A 85 3.70 -11.94 -7.64
C GLY A 85 3.90 -11.44 -9.08
N ARG A 86 2.99 -10.59 -9.61
CA ARG A 86 3.07 -10.07 -10.99
C ARG A 86 3.99 -8.86 -11.16
N ALA A 87 4.60 -8.39 -10.07
CA ALA A 87 5.37 -7.15 -10.06
C ALA A 87 6.53 -7.15 -11.06
N SER A 88 7.29 -8.24 -11.15
CA SER A 88 8.44 -8.37 -12.05
C SER A 88 8.03 -8.34 -13.53
N GLU A 89 6.98 -9.07 -13.88
CA GLU A 89 6.43 -9.11 -15.24
C GLU A 89 5.96 -7.72 -15.70
N ILE A 90 5.16 -7.05 -14.86
CA ILE A 90 4.64 -5.71 -15.16
C ILE A 90 5.78 -4.70 -15.27
N THR A 91 6.80 -4.79 -14.41
CA THR A 91 7.97 -3.90 -14.47
C THR A 91 8.77 -4.13 -15.74
N ALA A 92 8.98 -5.38 -16.17
CA ALA A 92 9.64 -5.70 -17.43
C ALA A 92 8.87 -5.15 -18.64
N ALA A 93 7.55 -5.32 -18.69
CA ALA A 93 6.72 -4.77 -19.76
C ALA A 93 6.78 -3.23 -19.81
N ARG A 94 6.82 -2.56 -18.66
CA ARG A 94 7.01 -1.10 -18.59
C ARG A 94 8.38 -0.67 -19.09
N SER A 95 9.46 -1.44 -18.79
CA SER A 95 10.81 -1.15 -19.30
C SER A 95 10.81 -1.16 -20.82
N VAL A 96 10.27 -2.20 -21.45
CA VAL A 96 10.19 -2.28 -22.92
C VAL A 96 9.47 -1.04 -23.52
N THR A 97 8.36 -0.62 -22.90
CA THR A 97 7.60 0.55 -23.35
C THR A 97 8.43 1.85 -23.23
N LEU A 98 9.14 2.00 -22.10
CA LEU A 98 9.97 3.19 -21.85
C LEU A 98 11.19 3.23 -22.76
N ASP A 99 11.82 2.09 -23.03
CA ASP A 99 12.96 1.97 -23.93
C ASP A 99 12.55 2.32 -25.36
N ALA A 100 11.40 1.85 -25.83
CA ALA A 100 10.84 2.22 -27.12
C ALA A 100 10.52 3.73 -27.22
N ALA A 101 9.95 4.30 -26.14
CA ALA A 101 9.67 5.74 -26.09
C ALA A 101 10.96 6.58 -26.10
N TYR A 102 11.99 6.12 -25.41
CA TYR A 102 13.30 6.77 -25.41
C TYR A 102 13.98 6.70 -26.79
N ALA A 103 13.91 5.55 -27.45
CA ALA A 103 14.47 5.38 -28.80
C ALA A 103 13.78 6.29 -29.84
N ALA A 104 12.45 6.47 -29.71
CA ALA A 104 11.68 7.32 -30.62
C ALA A 104 11.86 8.83 -30.35
N HIS A 105 12.07 9.21 -29.09
CA HIS A 105 12.07 10.62 -28.65
C HIS A 105 13.10 10.87 -27.54
N PRO A 106 14.41 10.69 -27.80
CA PRO A 106 15.46 10.86 -26.78
C PRO A 106 15.52 12.30 -26.24
N GLU A 107 15.12 13.28 -27.03
CA GLU A 107 15.10 14.70 -26.68
C GLU A 107 14.14 15.02 -25.50
N ARG A 108 13.16 14.15 -25.23
CA ARG A 108 12.22 14.30 -24.08
C ARG A 108 12.85 13.90 -22.74
N PHE A 109 13.94 13.16 -22.77
CA PHE A 109 14.58 12.57 -21.57
C PHE A 109 15.94 13.24 -21.31
N VAL A 110 15.90 14.49 -20.90
CA VAL A 110 17.06 15.40 -20.81
C VAL A 110 18.17 14.90 -19.89
N ARG A 111 17.86 14.11 -18.86
CA ARG A 111 18.84 13.73 -17.83
C ARG A 111 19.40 12.32 -18.00
N ARG A 112 18.56 11.36 -18.33
CA ARG A 112 18.91 9.93 -18.44
C ARG A 112 17.78 9.15 -19.11
N PRO A 113 18.05 7.95 -19.67
CA PRO A 113 17.01 7.05 -20.09
C PRO A 113 15.99 6.78 -18.96
N PRO A 114 14.69 6.70 -19.25
CA PRO A 114 13.66 6.45 -18.25
C PRO A 114 13.76 5.02 -17.73
N THR A 115 13.51 4.83 -16.44
CA THR A 115 13.41 3.51 -15.82
C THR A 115 12.08 3.38 -15.10
N PRO A 116 11.40 2.23 -15.15
CA PRO A 116 10.16 2.05 -14.42
C PRO A 116 10.42 2.05 -12.90
N PRO A 117 9.50 2.57 -12.09
CA PRO A 117 9.58 2.43 -10.65
C PRO A 117 9.45 0.96 -10.25
N VAL A 118 10.21 0.54 -9.26
CA VAL A 118 10.23 -0.83 -8.74
C VAL A 118 9.63 -0.91 -7.33
N VAL A 119 9.20 -2.09 -6.94
CA VAL A 119 8.78 -2.35 -5.55
C VAL A 119 10.01 -2.26 -4.65
N PRO A 120 9.95 -1.51 -3.55
CA PRO A 120 11.06 -1.44 -2.60
C PRO A 120 11.31 -2.79 -1.94
N ALA A 121 12.57 -3.16 -1.75
CA ALA A 121 12.94 -4.42 -1.09
C ALA A 121 12.52 -4.47 0.39
N ALA A 122 12.49 -3.33 1.07
CA ALA A 122 12.04 -3.20 2.44
C ALA A 122 11.36 -1.85 2.66
N VAL A 123 10.36 -1.84 3.52
CA VAL A 123 9.65 -0.63 3.95
C VAL A 123 9.55 -0.65 5.46
N TRP A 124 9.96 0.44 6.09
CA TRP A 124 9.99 0.55 7.54
C TRP A 124 8.98 1.57 8.04
N ILE A 125 8.31 1.22 9.12
CA ILE A 125 7.60 2.18 9.97
C ILE A 125 8.53 2.48 11.14
N ASN A 126 9.02 3.71 11.25
CA ASN A 126 9.97 4.11 12.28
C ASN A 126 11.17 3.16 12.34
N PRO A 127 12.09 3.21 11.36
CA PRO A 127 13.24 2.31 11.32
C PRO A 127 14.02 2.39 12.63
N PRO A 128 14.53 1.26 13.15
CA PRO A 128 15.34 1.26 14.35
C PRO A 128 16.59 2.13 14.13
N THR A 129 16.98 2.87 15.15
CA THR A 129 18.24 3.61 15.13
C THR A 129 19.40 2.61 15.08
N THR A 130 20.51 2.99 14.44
CA THR A 130 21.69 2.13 14.21
C THR A 130 22.25 1.49 15.50
N LYS A 131 21.86 2.01 16.68
CA LYS A 131 22.23 1.47 18.01
C LYS A 131 21.38 0.27 18.47
N GLU A 132 20.23 0.03 17.81
CA GLU A 132 19.28 -1.01 18.20
C GLU A 132 19.27 -2.22 17.24
N MET A 133 20.09 -2.19 16.19
CA MET A 133 20.24 -3.34 15.31
C MET A 133 21.09 -4.41 15.99
N PRO A 134 20.59 -5.64 16.18
CA PRO A 134 21.41 -6.76 16.63
C PRO A 134 22.53 -7.01 15.62
N PRO A 135 23.71 -7.44 16.04
CA PRO A 135 24.78 -7.84 15.11
C PRO A 135 24.29 -9.01 14.24
N GLN A 136 24.54 -8.89 12.95
CA GLN A 136 24.22 -9.94 11.96
C GLN A 136 25.14 -11.14 12.16
#